data_be9f551cad4a0b922066fc7cd900bdef
#
_entry.id   be9f551cad4a0b922066fc7cd900bdef
#
_cell.length_a   1.000
_cell.length_b   1.000
_cell.length_c   1.000
_cell.angle_alpha   90.00
_cell.angle_beta   90.00
_cell.angle_gamma   90.00
#
_symmetry.space_group_name_H-M   'P 1'
#
loop_
_entity.id
_entity.type
_entity.pdbx_description
1 polymer ?
#
loop_
_entity_poly.entity_id
_entity_poly.type
_entity_poly.pdbx_seq_one_letter_code
_entity_poly.pdbx_strand_id
1 'polypeptide(L)'
;EFFAGESEPDFRVCRPLNKYFFLVSSFPSFFSRKRRGQGQSPSSPLPRCNMKNFSNKRISVIGLGISNTPLIQWLLDRGAIITARDRKAFDLLPERVKAFSENGVKFICGDNYLENIDDEIIFKSPGIRYDVPGIDDAVKNGAELTSEMELFFELCPGKIIGVTGSDGKTTTTTLIYKCLAEEYGEDKVFVGGNIGKPLLPELDKMSPETFAVVELSSFQLQTMKASPDISIITNISPNHLDYHRGMEEYIRAKENIFLHAKPGSVAVLNGVNPVTKELGKDVPTGTEVKYFLDGIADVKDGYITYDGKPVLAASDILIPGRHNIENYTGVICALHGLVSDETVRKIAKTFGGVEHRIELVRTLDGVKYYNSSIDSSPTRTTAALNSFPGKVIVICGGYDKHIPFEPLAKPLCEKAKAVVLTGATAGKIKAALTSYPGYTPGSPEIAEEPDFEKAVLAAKSLAKPGDTVILSPACASFDAFPNFEVRGNRFKSIVNGF
;
A
#
# COMPACT_ATOMS: atom_id res chain seq x y z
N GLU A 1 19.18 14.56 47.07
CA GLU A 1 20.14 15.66 47.34
C GLU A 1 20.94 16.00 46.10
N PHE A 2 20.87 17.32 45.76
CA PHE A 2 21.75 18.14 44.90
C PHE A 2 21.67 17.96 43.38
N PHE A 3 21.01 18.92 42.71
CA PHE A 3 21.46 20.21 42.10
C PHE A 3 22.37 20.01 40.88
N ALA A 4 22.16 20.57 39.82
CA ALA A 4 21.76 21.79 39.10
C ALA A 4 22.58 21.77 37.81
N GLY A 5 22.07 22.08 36.71
CA GLY A 5 21.83 23.34 36.04
C GLY A 5 22.80 23.53 34.91
N GLU A 6 22.33 23.99 33.79
CA GLU A 6 22.99 24.80 32.75
C GLU A 6 22.35 24.47 31.40
N SER A 7 21.64 25.34 30.90
CA SER A 7 21.81 26.56 30.09
C SER A 7 21.60 26.26 28.56
N GLU A 8 20.53 26.80 28.05
CA GLU A 8 20.25 26.98 26.62
C GLU A 8 21.28 27.88 25.94
N PRO A 9 21.49 27.74 24.63
CA PRO A 9 21.92 28.85 23.82
C PRO A 9 20.80 29.41 22.95
N ASP A 10 20.57 30.68 23.15
CA ASP A 10 19.86 31.69 22.42
C ASP A 10 20.37 31.83 20.97
N PHE A 11 19.48 31.69 19.98
CA PHE A 11 19.73 32.16 18.63
C PHE A 11 18.67 33.17 18.19
N ARG A 12 19.04 34.44 18.33
CA ARG A 12 18.32 35.59 17.72
C ARG A 12 18.63 35.70 16.24
N VAL A 13 17.56 35.77 15.48
CA VAL A 13 17.09 36.80 14.53
C VAL A 13 17.99 37.22 13.36
N CYS A 14 17.41 37.07 12.17
CA CYS A 14 17.34 38.14 11.19
C CYS A 14 16.16 37.92 10.23
N ARG A 15 15.17 38.82 10.30
CA ARG A 15 14.22 39.07 9.20
C ARG A 15 14.84 40.12 8.25
N PRO A 16 14.38 40.19 6.99
CA PRO A 16 13.52 41.32 6.66
C PRO A 16 12.26 40.97 5.85
N LEU A 17 11.25 41.76 6.11
CA LEU A 17 10.00 41.95 5.37
C LEU A 17 10.25 42.35 3.92
N ASN A 18 9.47 41.77 2.98
CA ASN A 18 8.98 42.58 1.88
C ASN A 18 7.57 42.14 1.46
N LYS A 19 6.64 43.10 1.55
CA LYS A 19 5.28 43.05 1.02
C LYS A 19 5.32 43.17 -0.49
N TYR A 20 4.65 42.29 -1.22
CA TYR A 20 4.03 42.64 -2.48
C TYR A 20 2.68 41.91 -2.61
N PHE A 21 1.65 42.73 -2.68
CA PHE A 21 0.32 42.42 -3.18
C PHE A 21 0.40 42.06 -4.66
N PHE A 22 -0.16 40.95 -5.07
CA PHE A 22 -0.63 40.81 -6.43
C PHE A 22 -1.92 39.99 -6.51
N LEU A 23 -2.78 40.56 -7.33
CA LEU A 23 -4.16 40.25 -7.68
C LEU A 23 -4.42 38.75 -7.99
N VAL A 24 -5.60 38.34 -7.51
CA VAL A 24 -6.37 37.18 -8.00
C VAL A 24 -6.66 37.37 -9.48
N SER A 25 -6.20 36.49 -10.32
CA SER A 25 -6.69 36.31 -11.68
C SER A 25 -7.17 34.89 -11.89
N SER A 26 -8.43 34.82 -12.21
CA SER A 26 -9.30 33.73 -12.63
C SER A 26 -8.63 32.68 -13.51
N PHE A 27 -8.80 31.39 -13.13
CA PHE A 27 -8.57 30.23 -13.98
C PHE A 27 -9.61 30.15 -15.10
N PRO A 28 -9.20 29.87 -16.34
CA PRO A 28 -10.15 29.58 -17.41
C PRO A 28 -10.62 28.12 -17.32
N SER A 29 -11.93 27.97 -17.21
CA SER A 29 -12.64 26.71 -17.45
C SER A 29 -12.49 26.28 -18.91
N PHE A 30 -11.77 25.20 -19.17
CA PHE A 30 -11.76 24.53 -20.47
C PHE A 30 -12.41 23.14 -20.34
N PHE A 31 -13.73 23.11 -20.49
CA PHE A 31 -14.47 21.95 -20.98
C PHE A 31 -15.65 22.44 -21.76
N SER A 32 -15.46 22.62 -23.06
CA SER A 32 -16.55 22.79 -24.00
C SER A 32 -16.81 21.46 -24.73
N ARG A 33 -18.01 20.89 -24.50
CA ARG A 33 -18.58 19.81 -25.32
C ARG A 33 -18.58 20.23 -26.79
N LYS A 34 -17.93 19.47 -27.67
CA LYS A 34 -18.19 19.46 -29.09
C LYS A 34 -18.54 18.07 -29.59
N ARG A 35 -19.60 18.06 -30.39
CA ARG A 35 -20.29 16.92 -31.02
C ARG A 35 -19.42 16.23 -32.07
N ARG A 36 -19.76 14.94 -32.27
CA ARG A 36 -19.29 14.00 -33.30
C ARG A 36 -19.11 14.60 -34.68
N GLY A 37 -17.97 14.34 -35.31
CA GLY A 37 -17.70 14.41 -36.73
C GLY A 37 -16.78 13.25 -37.11
N GLN A 38 -17.10 12.58 -38.20
CA GLN A 38 -16.56 11.34 -38.74
C GLN A 38 -15.08 11.42 -39.15
N GLY A 39 -14.35 10.34 -38.88
CA GLY A 39 -13.37 9.69 -39.76
C GLY A 39 -12.11 10.44 -40.15
N GLN A 40 -11.02 10.04 -39.49
CA GLN A 40 -9.71 9.82 -40.13
C GLN A 40 -8.79 9.17 -39.08
N SER A 41 -8.18 8.04 -39.43
CA SER A 41 -7.15 7.38 -38.65
C SER A 41 -5.88 8.27 -38.58
N PRO A 42 -5.35 8.59 -37.42
CA PRO A 42 -4.02 9.16 -37.34
C PRO A 42 -3.02 8.09 -36.90
N SER A 43 -2.27 7.59 -37.86
CA SER A 43 -0.94 7.06 -37.60
C SER A 43 0.01 8.25 -37.47
N SER A 44 0.04 8.88 -36.30
CA SER A 44 1.13 9.78 -35.91
C SER A 44 1.83 9.15 -34.71
N PRO A 45 3.15 8.94 -34.77
CA PRO A 45 3.88 8.48 -33.59
C PRO A 45 3.75 9.55 -32.50
N LEU A 46 3.36 9.12 -31.30
CA LEU A 46 3.36 9.91 -30.07
C LEU A 46 4.66 10.74 -29.96
N PRO A 47 4.61 11.98 -29.44
CA PRO A 47 5.81 12.74 -29.20
C PRO A 47 6.72 11.90 -28.29
N ARG A 48 7.90 11.52 -28.81
CA ARG A 48 8.94 10.84 -28.05
C ARG A 48 9.36 11.78 -26.92
N CYS A 49 8.79 11.57 -25.74
CA CYS A 49 9.42 12.02 -24.50
C CYS A 49 10.88 11.58 -24.54
N ASN A 50 11.81 12.37 -24.04
CA ASN A 50 13.25 12.02 -23.99
C ASN A 50 13.44 10.70 -23.22
N MET A 51 13.19 9.57 -23.90
CA MET A 51 13.43 8.25 -23.30
C MET A 51 14.92 8.08 -23.11
N LYS A 52 15.36 7.80 -21.89
CA LYS A 52 16.72 7.34 -21.62
C LYS A 52 17.08 6.27 -22.65
N ASN A 53 18.17 6.44 -23.35
CA ASN A 53 18.65 5.43 -24.29
C ASN A 53 19.38 4.33 -23.50
N PHE A 54 18.82 3.15 -23.48
CA PHE A 54 19.41 1.97 -22.84
C PHE A 54 20.24 1.10 -23.79
N SER A 55 20.24 1.39 -25.10
CA SER A 55 20.98 0.61 -26.09
C SER A 55 22.47 0.60 -25.77
N ASN A 56 23.04 -0.60 -25.68
CA ASN A 56 24.41 -0.88 -25.30
C ASN A 56 24.84 -0.38 -23.92
N LYS A 57 23.89 0.04 -23.04
CA LYS A 57 24.19 0.37 -21.65
C LYS A 57 24.37 -0.90 -20.83
N ARG A 58 25.42 -0.93 -20.00
CA ARG A 58 25.66 -2.00 -19.03
C ARG A 58 24.83 -1.71 -17.80
N ILE A 59 23.96 -2.67 -17.46
CA ILE A 59 22.96 -2.51 -16.41
C ILE A 59 22.99 -3.69 -15.45
N SER A 60 23.19 -3.41 -14.17
CA SER A 60 22.93 -4.37 -13.09
C SER A 60 21.47 -4.32 -12.66
N VAL A 61 20.80 -5.48 -12.65
CA VAL A 61 19.49 -5.64 -12.04
C VAL A 61 19.64 -6.50 -10.78
N ILE A 62 19.46 -5.89 -9.60
CA ILE A 62 19.77 -6.49 -8.31
C ILE A 62 18.47 -6.88 -7.57
N GLY A 63 18.33 -8.20 -7.28
CA GLY A 63 17.14 -8.79 -6.69
C GLY A 63 16.10 -9.12 -7.74
N LEU A 64 15.97 -10.42 -8.09
CA LEU A 64 15.17 -10.91 -9.21
C LEU A 64 13.75 -11.28 -8.76
N GLY A 65 13.09 -10.34 -8.08
CA GLY A 65 11.71 -10.45 -7.61
C GLY A 65 10.66 -10.06 -8.68
N ILE A 66 9.44 -9.86 -8.20
CA ILE A 66 8.25 -9.64 -9.04
C ILE A 66 8.41 -8.42 -9.95
N SER A 67 8.94 -7.31 -9.45
CA SER A 67 9.09 -6.06 -10.22
C SER A 67 10.26 -6.13 -11.21
N ASN A 68 11.39 -6.66 -10.78
CA ASN A 68 12.61 -6.64 -11.58
C ASN A 68 12.62 -7.72 -12.67
N THR A 69 11.83 -8.78 -12.57
CA THR A 69 11.74 -9.81 -13.63
C THR A 69 11.16 -9.22 -14.94
N PRO A 70 10.03 -8.51 -14.95
CA PRO A 70 9.54 -7.83 -16.15
C PRO A 70 10.45 -6.68 -16.63
N LEU A 71 11.13 -6.02 -15.71
CA LEU A 71 12.10 -4.97 -16.03
C LEU A 71 13.24 -5.52 -16.90
N ILE A 72 13.76 -6.72 -16.61
CA ILE A 72 14.81 -7.36 -17.42
C ILE A 72 14.34 -7.48 -18.88
N GLN A 73 13.15 -8.03 -19.12
CA GLN A 73 12.61 -8.14 -20.47
C GLN A 73 12.48 -6.76 -21.14
N TRP A 74 11.91 -5.79 -20.42
CA TRP A 74 11.72 -4.44 -20.94
C TRP A 74 13.03 -3.76 -21.35
N LEU A 75 14.11 -3.99 -20.59
CA LEU A 75 15.46 -3.46 -20.89
C LEU A 75 16.11 -4.21 -22.07
N LEU A 76 15.96 -5.55 -22.15
CA LEU A 76 16.44 -6.35 -23.27
C LEU A 76 15.84 -5.89 -24.59
N ASP A 77 14.54 -5.66 -24.62
CA ASP A 77 13.82 -5.17 -25.81
C ASP A 77 14.34 -3.80 -26.28
N ARG A 78 15.09 -3.08 -25.42
CA ARG A 78 15.72 -1.79 -25.70
C ARG A 78 17.23 -1.87 -25.89
N GLY A 79 17.76 -3.08 -26.04
CA GLY A 79 19.16 -3.33 -26.37
C GLY A 79 20.15 -3.11 -25.23
N ALA A 80 19.72 -3.20 -23.97
CA ALA A 80 20.60 -3.14 -22.81
C ALA A 80 21.44 -4.40 -22.66
N ILE A 81 22.64 -4.26 -22.09
CA ILE A 81 23.51 -5.36 -21.68
C ILE A 81 23.30 -5.59 -20.18
N ILE A 82 22.70 -6.73 -19.82
CA ILE A 82 22.20 -6.94 -18.46
C ILE A 82 23.04 -7.93 -17.67
N THR A 83 23.40 -7.54 -16.45
CA THR A 83 23.89 -8.42 -15.38
C THR A 83 22.80 -8.56 -14.33
N ALA A 84 22.19 -9.74 -14.24
CA ALA A 84 21.16 -10.07 -13.24
C ALA A 84 21.84 -10.61 -11.97
N ARG A 85 21.52 -10.02 -10.80
CA ARG A 85 22.20 -10.33 -9.55
C ARG A 85 21.18 -10.70 -8.46
N ASP A 86 21.36 -11.84 -7.78
CA ASP A 86 20.50 -12.29 -6.69
C ASP A 86 21.26 -13.07 -5.62
N ARG A 87 20.87 -12.90 -4.36
CA ARG A 87 21.45 -13.65 -3.24
C ARG A 87 21.15 -15.16 -3.32
N LYS A 88 20.05 -15.55 -3.94
CA LYS A 88 19.73 -16.97 -4.18
C LYS A 88 20.70 -17.52 -5.21
N ALA A 89 21.12 -18.79 -5.02
CA ALA A 89 21.87 -19.50 -6.04
C ALA A 89 21.04 -19.61 -7.33
N PHE A 90 21.70 -19.63 -8.48
CA PHE A 90 21.07 -19.66 -9.80
C PHE A 90 20.04 -20.81 -9.93
N ASP A 91 20.37 -22.01 -9.45
CA ASP A 91 19.49 -23.18 -9.51
C ASP A 91 18.18 -23.00 -8.72
N LEU A 92 18.17 -22.13 -7.71
CA LEU A 92 17.01 -21.83 -6.88
C LEU A 92 16.12 -20.70 -7.45
N LEU A 93 16.52 -20.09 -8.58
CA LEU A 93 15.70 -19.11 -9.25
C LEU A 93 14.53 -19.77 -10.01
N PRO A 94 13.39 -19.09 -10.16
CA PRO A 94 12.29 -19.57 -11.00
C PRO A 94 12.73 -19.77 -12.46
N GLU A 95 12.21 -20.81 -13.13
CA GLU A 95 12.57 -21.13 -14.53
C GLU A 95 12.39 -19.93 -15.47
N ARG A 96 11.31 -19.16 -15.30
CA ARG A 96 11.06 -17.94 -16.08
C ARG A 96 12.16 -16.88 -15.95
N VAL A 97 12.91 -16.88 -14.84
CA VAL A 97 14.04 -15.96 -14.61
C VAL A 97 15.32 -16.55 -15.22
N LYS A 98 15.54 -17.85 -15.05
CA LYS A 98 16.70 -18.55 -15.63
C LYS A 98 16.70 -18.50 -17.16
N ALA A 99 15.53 -18.51 -17.79
CA ALA A 99 15.38 -18.42 -19.25
C ALA A 99 16.04 -17.14 -19.86
N PHE A 100 16.23 -16.08 -19.10
CA PHE A 100 16.95 -14.89 -19.59
C PHE A 100 18.42 -15.16 -19.92
N SER A 101 19.04 -16.25 -19.42
CA SER A 101 20.40 -16.64 -19.79
C SER A 101 20.51 -16.96 -21.28
N GLU A 102 19.47 -17.52 -21.89
CA GLU A 102 19.38 -17.80 -23.32
C GLU A 102 19.33 -16.50 -24.16
N ASN A 103 18.90 -15.39 -23.54
CA ASN A 103 18.83 -14.07 -24.15
C ASN A 103 20.10 -13.24 -23.88
N GLY A 104 21.18 -13.85 -23.41
CA GLY A 104 22.46 -13.20 -23.19
C GLY A 104 22.59 -12.44 -21.86
N VAL A 105 21.64 -12.59 -20.93
CA VAL A 105 21.77 -12.02 -19.58
C VAL A 105 22.83 -12.79 -18.79
N LYS A 106 23.83 -12.06 -18.26
CA LYS A 106 24.80 -12.61 -17.33
C LYS A 106 24.19 -12.70 -15.93
N PHE A 107 24.42 -13.82 -15.24
CA PHE A 107 23.95 -14.02 -13.87
C PHE A 107 25.13 -14.03 -12.89
N ILE A 108 25.00 -13.29 -11.78
CA ILE A 108 25.88 -13.35 -10.61
C ILE A 108 25.00 -13.61 -9.39
N CYS A 109 25.08 -14.83 -8.87
CA CYS A 109 24.16 -15.34 -7.86
C CYS A 109 24.92 -15.91 -6.65
N GLY A 110 24.24 -15.97 -5.49
CA GLY A 110 24.83 -16.45 -4.22
C GLY A 110 25.43 -15.32 -3.40
N ASP A 111 26.30 -15.65 -2.45
CA ASP A 111 26.79 -14.70 -1.44
C ASP A 111 27.55 -13.49 -2.03
N ASN A 112 28.20 -13.67 -3.16
CA ASN A 112 29.01 -12.63 -3.80
C ASN A 112 28.25 -11.79 -4.84
N TYR A 113 26.92 -11.84 -4.85
CA TYR A 113 26.08 -11.19 -5.88
C TYR A 113 26.23 -9.66 -5.95
N LEU A 114 26.76 -9.02 -4.90
CA LEU A 114 27.02 -7.58 -4.85
C LEU A 114 28.49 -7.20 -5.09
N GLU A 115 29.36 -8.17 -5.38
CA GLU A 115 30.77 -7.90 -5.65
C GLU A 115 31.00 -7.43 -7.11
N ASN A 116 32.00 -6.58 -7.29
CA ASN A 116 32.46 -6.13 -8.60
C ASN A 116 31.32 -5.61 -9.51
N ILE A 117 30.55 -4.65 -9.02
CA ILE A 117 29.53 -3.95 -9.80
C ILE A 117 30.24 -2.82 -10.57
N ASP A 118 30.45 -3.03 -11.88
CA ASP A 118 31.10 -2.08 -12.81
C ASP A 118 30.15 -1.57 -13.90
N ASP A 119 28.85 -1.81 -13.73
CA ASP A 119 27.78 -1.42 -14.64
C ASP A 119 27.44 0.08 -14.48
N GLU A 120 26.99 0.72 -15.57
CA GLU A 120 26.68 2.16 -15.62
C GLU A 120 25.43 2.52 -14.84
N ILE A 121 24.45 1.60 -14.80
CA ILE A 121 23.15 1.80 -14.15
C ILE A 121 22.83 0.60 -13.28
N ILE A 122 22.33 0.86 -12.09
CA ILE A 122 21.93 -0.17 -11.11
C ILE A 122 20.44 -0.02 -10.81
N PHE A 123 19.66 -1.03 -11.20
CA PHE A 123 18.28 -1.17 -10.76
C PHE A 123 18.24 -2.08 -9.53
N LYS A 124 17.92 -1.52 -8.37
CA LYS A 124 17.83 -2.31 -7.13
C LYS A 124 16.39 -2.65 -6.74
N SER A 125 16.19 -3.87 -6.23
CA SER A 125 14.95 -4.24 -5.54
C SER A 125 14.76 -3.42 -4.25
N PRO A 126 13.52 -3.00 -3.91
CA PRO A 126 13.26 -2.19 -2.71
C PRO A 126 13.78 -2.80 -1.40
N GLY A 127 13.72 -4.13 -1.24
CA GLY A 127 14.16 -4.83 -0.04
C GLY A 127 15.67 -4.84 0.20
N ILE A 128 16.48 -4.41 -0.79
CA ILE A 128 17.93 -4.30 -0.65
C ILE A 128 18.27 -2.85 -0.30
N ARG A 129 19.05 -2.63 0.77
CA ARG A 129 19.48 -1.27 1.12
C ARG A 129 20.41 -0.69 0.07
N TYR A 130 20.31 0.61 -0.14
CA TYR A 130 21.13 1.35 -1.11
C TYR A 130 22.58 1.53 -0.66
N ASP A 131 22.84 1.47 0.64
CA ASP A 131 24.12 1.73 1.32
C ASP A 131 24.88 0.44 1.70
N VAL A 132 24.55 -0.68 1.07
CA VAL A 132 25.38 -1.88 1.18
C VAL A 132 26.68 -1.71 0.39
N PRO A 133 27.82 -2.23 0.89
CA PRO A 133 29.15 -1.90 0.36
C PRO A 133 29.29 -1.98 -1.16
N GLY A 134 28.85 -3.08 -1.79
CA GLY A 134 29.00 -3.23 -3.25
C GLY A 134 28.19 -2.24 -4.08
N ILE A 135 26.99 -1.84 -3.62
CA ILE A 135 26.16 -0.82 -4.28
C ILE A 135 26.75 0.57 -4.02
N ASP A 136 27.12 0.87 -2.77
CA ASP A 136 27.68 2.16 -2.37
C ASP A 136 28.98 2.46 -3.12
N ASP A 137 29.86 1.46 -3.23
CA ASP A 137 31.12 1.57 -3.98
C ASP A 137 30.88 1.83 -5.47
N ALA A 138 29.93 1.12 -6.09
CA ALA A 138 29.59 1.33 -7.50
C ALA A 138 29.03 2.74 -7.74
N VAL A 139 28.16 3.24 -6.84
CA VAL A 139 27.62 4.62 -6.92
C VAL A 139 28.73 5.66 -6.77
N LYS A 140 29.67 5.48 -5.83
CA LYS A 140 30.83 6.35 -5.66
C LYS A 140 31.73 6.35 -6.91
N ASN A 141 31.78 5.25 -7.64
CA ASN A 141 32.53 5.11 -8.90
C ASN A 141 31.72 5.61 -10.11
N GLY A 142 30.55 6.21 -9.93
CA GLY A 142 29.78 6.90 -10.95
C GLY A 142 28.60 6.11 -11.54
N ALA A 143 28.25 4.95 -10.99
CA ALA A 143 27.04 4.24 -11.40
C ALA A 143 25.77 4.99 -10.97
N GLU A 144 24.79 5.08 -11.87
CA GLU A 144 23.48 5.61 -11.57
C GLU A 144 22.66 4.56 -10.79
N LEU A 145 22.22 4.89 -9.58
CA LEU A 145 21.31 4.05 -8.79
C LEU A 145 19.87 4.47 -9.02
N THR A 146 19.03 3.53 -9.41
CA THR A 146 17.60 3.74 -9.67
C THR A 146 16.77 2.50 -9.31
N SER A 147 15.47 2.52 -9.61
CA SER A 147 14.55 1.42 -9.42
C SER A 147 13.56 1.30 -10.59
N GLU A 148 12.90 0.14 -10.70
CA GLU A 148 11.80 -0.06 -11.67
C GLU A 148 10.70 0.99 -11.50
N MET A 149 10.35 1.31 -10.25
CA MET A 149 9.32 2.29 -9.94
C MET A 149 9.71 3.72 -10.34
N GLU A 150 10.97 4.10 -10.12
CA GLU A 150 11.46 5.41 -10.52
C GLU A 150 11.47 5.56 -12.06
N LEU A 151 11.90 4.52 -12.77
CA LEU A 151 11.82 4.46 -14.23
C LEU A 151 10.36 4.56 -14.72
N PHE A 152 9.43 3.87 -14.05
CA PHE A 152 8.01 4.01 -14.37
C PHE A 152 7.53 5.46 -14.23
N PHE A 153 7.89 6.16 -13.16
CA PHE A 153 7.51 7.56 -12.94
C PHE A 153 8.08 8.51 -14.01
N GLU A 154 9.30 8.23 -14.49
CA GLU A 154 9.92 9.01 -15.57
C GLU A 154 9.20 8.83 -16.92
N LEU A 155 8.66 7.65 -17.18
CA LEU A 155 8.09 7.26 -18.47
C LEU A 155 6.58 7.33 -18.56
N CYS A 156 5.87 7.35 -17.43
CA CYS A 156 4.41 7.36 -17.40
C CYS A 156 3.86 8.64 -18.05
N PRO A 157 3.07 8.53 -19.13
CA PRO A 157 2.50 9.70 -19.79
C PRO A 157 1.28 10.24 -19.07
N GLY A 158 0.62 9.43 -18.24
CA GLY A 158 -0.59 9.77 -17.51
C GLY A 158 -0.34 10.42 -16.16
N LYS A 159 -1.41 10.83 -15.49
CA LYS A 159 -1.35 11.42 -14.15
C LYS A 159 -1.07 10.35 -13.10
N ILE A 160 -0.03 10.55 -12.30
CA ILE A 160 0.35 9.64 -11.23
C ILE A 160 -0.21 10.13 -9.88
N ILE A 161 -0.88 9.23 -9.16
CA ILE A 161 -1.36 9.44 -7.78
C ILE A 161 -0.63 8.45 -6.88
N GLY A 162 0.26 8.94 -6.02
CA GLY A 162 1.08 8.12 -5.13
C GLY A 162 0.55 8.12 -3.70
N VAL A 163 0.48 6.95 -3.08
CA VAL A 163 0.02 6.77 -1.71
C VAL A 163 1.08 6.09 -0.86
N THR A 164 1.47 6.74 0.24
CA THR A 164 2.32 6.15 1.27
C THR A 164 1.75 6.36 2.68
N GLY A 165 2.42 5.85 3.68
CA GLY A 165 2.07 5.95 5.10
C GLY A 165 2.49 4.70 5.87
N SER A 166 2.30 4.68 7.17
CA SER A 166 2.49 3.48 7.99
C SER A 166 1.31 2.52 7.79
N ASP A 167 0.09 3.00 7.97
CA ASP A 167 -1.16 2.26 7.84
C ASP A 167 -2.09 2.89 6.80
N GLY A 168 -3.10 2.15 6.35
CA GLY A 168 -4.14 2.65 5.43
C GLY A 168 -3.74 2.72 3.95
N LYS A 169 -2.48 2.57 3.57
CA LYS A 169 -1.99 2.67 2.18
C LYS A 169 -2.84 1.89 1.18
N THR A 170 -2.95 0.57 1.38
CA THR A 170 -3.62 -0.33 0.44
C THR A 170 -5.10 0.02 0.29
N THR A 171 -5.78 0.32 1.39
CA THR A 171 -7.18 0.74 1.37
C THR A 171 -7.34 2.04 0.60
N THR A 172 -6.53 3.06 0.92
CA THR A 172 -6.57 4.37 0.25
C THR A 172 -6.26 4.23 -1.25
N THR A 173 -5.21 3.49 -1.62
CA THR A 173 -4.87 3.22 -3.03
C THR A 173 -6.01 2.53 -3.78
N THR A 174 -6.60 1.51 -3.16
CA THR A 174 -7.73 0.77 -3.79
C THR A 174 -8.97 1.65 -3.92
N LEU A 175 -9.28 2.48 -2.93
CA LEU A 175 -10.41 3.41 -2.99
C LEU A 175 -10.21 4.45 -4.09
N ILE A 176 -9.03 5.04 -4.21
CA ILE A 176 -8.68 5.98 -5.29
C ILE A 176 -8.85 5.31 -6.65
N TYR A 177 -8.27 4.11 -6.82
CA TYR A 177 -8.43 3.34 -8.05
C TYR A 177 -9.90 3.11 -8.41
N LYS A 178 -10.72 2.65 -7.44
CA LYS A 178 -12.13 2.36 -7.68
C LYS A 178 -12.95 3.61 -7.99
N CYS A 179 -12.68 4.72 -7.32
CA CYS A 179 -13.36 5.99 -7.61
C CYS A 179 -13.02 6.49 -9.02
N LEU A 180 -11.75 6.44 -9.42
CA LEU A 180 -11.34 6.85 -10.76
C LEU A 180 -11.85 5.89 -11.84
N ALA A 181 -11.80 4.58 -11.59
CA ALA A 181 -12.31 3.58 -12.54
C ALA A 181 -13.82 3.70 -12.76
N GLU A 182 -14.59 4.00 -11.70
CA GLU A 182 -16.03 4.26 -11.79
C GLU A 182 -16.31 5.56 -12.58
N GLU A 183 -15.51 6.61 -12.40
CA GLU A 183 -15.71 7.91 -13.05
C GLU A 183 -15.26 7.93 -14.51
N TYR A 184 -14.09 7.29 -14.81
CA TYR A 184 -13.42 7.41 -16.12
C TYR A 184 -13.42 6.12 -16.94
N GLY A 185 -13.74 4.96 -16.33
CA GLY A 185 -13.64 3.64 -16.92
C GLY A 185 -12.38 2.89 -16.48
N GLU A 186 -12.49 1.55 -16.35
CA GLU A 186 -11.39 0.69 -15.90
C GLU A 186 -10.19 0.70 -16.86
N ASP A 187 -10.41 0.92 -18.15
CA ASP A 187 -9.37 1.00 -19.18
C ASP A 187 -8.50 2.26 -19.07
N LYS A 188 -8.92 3.26 -18.30
CA LYS A 188 -8.21 4.52 -18.07
C LYS A 188 -7.42 4.56 -16.76
N VAL A 189 -7.54 3.56 -15.90
CA VAL A 189 -6.94 3.61 -14.57
C VAL A 189 -6.11 2.37 -14.30
N PHE A 190 -4.85 2.56 -13.99
CA PHE A 190 -3.89 1.52 -13.67
C PHE A 190 -3.53 1.56 -12.18
N VAL A 191 -3.40 0.40 -11.53
CA VAL A 191 -3.03 0.33 -10.11
C VAL A 191 -1.86 -0.64 -9.90
N GLY A 192 -0.90 -0.23 -9.08
CA GLY A 192 0.27 -1.06 -8.81
C GLY A 192 1.21 -0.48 -7.74
N GLY A 193 2.48 -0.83 -7.83
CA GLY A 193 3.51 -0.43 -6.89
C GLY A 193 3.81 -1.52 -5.86
N ASN A 194 3.68 -1.21 -4.57
CA ASN A 194 3.85 -2.18 -3.48
C ASN A 194 2.73 -3.23 -3.42
N ILE A 195 1.69 -3.06 -4.22
CA ILE A 195 0.55 -3.96 -4.40
C ILE A 195 0.32 -4.21 -5.90
N GLY A 196 -0.44 -5.26 -6.19
CA GLY A 196 -0.85 -5.56 -7.56
C GLY A 196 0.27 -6.02 -8.47
N LYS A 197 0.22 -5.59 -9.72
CA LYS A 197 1.18 -5.94 -10.77
C LYS A 197 2.18 -4.82 -10.99
N PRO A 198 3.41 -5.13 -11.46
CA PRO A 198 4.33 -4.10 -11.95
C PRO A 198 3.69 -3.26 -13.07
N LEU A 199 3.88 -1.95 -13.01
CA LEU A 199 3.25 -1.01 -13.95
C LEU A 199 4.09 -0.74 -15.19
N LEU A 200 5.39 -0.97 -15.13
CA LEU A 200 6.30 -0.72 -16.27
C LEU A 200 5.87 -1.45 -17.56
N PRO A 201 5.43 -2.72 -17.52
CA PRO A 201 4.92 -3.42 -18.71
C PRO A 201 3.60 -2.87 -19.26
N GLU A 202 2.86 -2.08 -18.48
CA GLU A 202 1.58 -1.50 -18.90
C GLU A 202 1.71 -0.13 -19.58
N LEU A 203 2.93 0.43 -19.68
CA LEU A 203 3.18 1.77 -20.23
C LEU A 203 2.62 1.96 -21.64
N ASP A 204 2.70 0.94 -22.50
CA ASP A 204 2.21 1.03 -23.87
C ASP A 204 0.68 1.18 -23.98
N LYS A 205 -0.05 0.92 -22.89
CA LYS A 205 -1.50 1.10 -22.78
C LYS A 205 -1.88 2.45 -22.17
N MET A 206 -0.89 3.21 -21.70
CA MET A 206 -1.12 4.48 -21.03
C MET A 206 -1.05 5.66 -21.99
N SER A 207 -1.80 6.70 -21.68
CA SER A 207 -1.85 7.96 -22.43
C SER A 207 -1.93 9.14 -21.45
N PRO A 208 -1.81 10.40 -21.91
CA PRO A 208 -1.98 11.57 -21.04
C PRO A 208 -3.35 11.66 -20.31
N GLU A 209 -4.37 10.95 -20.82
CA GLU A 209 -5.70 10.90 -20.22
C GLU A 209 -5.88 9.77 -19.20
N THR A 210 -4.86 8.95 -18.97
CA THR A 210 -4.90 7.84 -18.01
C THR A 210 -4.39 8.24 -16.64
N PHE A 211 -4.75 7.43 -15.65
CA PHE A 211 -4.30 7.56 -14.27
C PHE A 211 -3.50 6.34 -13.84
N ALA A 212 -2.39 6.56 -13.15
CA ALA A 212 -1.63 5.51 -12.47
C ALA A 212 -1.73 5.74 -10.95
N VAL A 213 -2.41 4.83 -10.24
CA VAL A 213 -2.54 4.88 -8.78
C VAL A 213 -1.52 3.93 -8.18
N VAL A 214 -0.57 4.47 -7.43
CA VAL A 214 0.62 3.75 -7.01
C VAL A 214 0.76 3.71 -5.50
N GLU A 215 0.73 2.51 -4.91
CA GLU A 215 1.11 2.32 -3.52
C GLU A 215 2.64 2.32 -3.40
N LEU A 216 3.18 3.14 -2.50
CA LEU A 216 4.62 3.28 -2.30
C LEU A 216 5.02 2.92 -0.86
N SER A 217 5.90 1.94 -0.73
CA SER A 217 6.55 1.60 0.54
C SER A 217 7.69 2.58 0.85
N SER A 218 8.10 2.66 2.13
CA SER A 218 9.30 3.42 2.50
C SER A 218 10.58 2.90 1.84
N PHE A 219 10.63 1.60 1.55
CA PHE A 219 11.76 0.97 0.86
C PHE A 219 11.90 1.41 -0.59
N GLN A 220 10.77 1.60 -1.29
CA GLN A 220 10.76 2.14 -2.66
C GLN A 220 11.12 3.62 -2.66
N LEU A 221 10.51 4.39 -1.76
CA LEU A 221 10.71 5.84 -1.67
C LEU A 221 12.12 6.24 -1.23
N GLN A 222 12.85 5.38 -0.50
CA GLN A 222 14.13 5.73 0.12
C GLN A 222 15.18 6.32 -0.85
N THR A 223 15.16 5.91 -2.10
CA THR A 223 16.10 6.38 -3.13
C THR A 223 15.42 7.08 -4.30
N MET A 224 14.09 7.19 -4.31
CA MET A 224 13.35 7.83 -5.39
C MET A 224 13.63 9.33 -5.46
N LYS A 225 13.87 9.81 -6.68
CA LYS A 225 14.07 11.22 -7.03
C LYS A 225 12.94 11.76 -7.92
N ALA A 226 11.80 11.08 -7.92
CA ALA A 226 10.61 11.46 -8.66
C ALA A 226 9.39 11.42 -7.74
N SER A 227 8.50 12.39 -7.90
CA SER A 227 7.25 12.51 -7.14
C SER A 227 6.04 12.40 -8.06
N PRO A 228 4.88 11.88 -7.58
CA PRO A 228 3.63 11.86 -8.34
C PRO A 228 3.03 13.26 -8.49
N ASP A 229 2.03 13.41 -9.36
CA ASP A 229 1.24 14.63 -9.49
C ASP A 229 0.37 14.91 -8.24
N ILE A 230 -0.12 13.83 -7.61
CA ILE A 230 -0.81 13.91 -6.32
C ILE A 230 -0.14 12.91 -5.37
N SER A 231 0.44 13.39 -4.30
CA SER A 231 1.04 12.59 -3.25
C SER A 231 0.15 12.55 -2.01
N ILE A 232 0.01 11.38 -1.39
CA ILE A 232 -0.79 11.20 -0.19
C ILE A 232 0.04 10.49 0.88
N ILE A 233 0.11 11.09 2.09
CA ILE A 233 0.66 10.41 3.27
C ILE A 233 -0.48 10.19 4.27
N THR A 234 -0.90 8.93 4.45
CA THR A 234 -2.04 8.57 5.30
C THR A 234 -1.78 8.85 6.79
N ASN A 235 -0.64 8.40 7.28
CA ASN A 235 -0.12 8.63 8.63
C ASN A 235 1.35 8.17 8.71
N ILE A 236 2.04 8.58 9.77
CA ILE A 236 3.36 8.07 10.11
C ILE A 236 3.37 7.67 11.58
N SER A 237 3.68 6.39 11.83
CA SER A 237 3.88 5.77 13.14
C SER A 237 5.06 4.81 13.08
N PRO A 238 5.70 4.44 14.20
CA PRO A 238 6.87 3.55 14.20
C PRO A 238 6.57 2.23 13.49
N ASN A 239 7.35 1.93 12.45
CA ASN A 239 7.26 0.70 11.67
C ASN A 239 8.58 0.45 10.92
N HIS A 240 8.91 -0.82 10.63
CA HIS A 240 10.11 -1.19 9.84
C HIS A 240 11.44 -0.63 10.37
N LEU A 241 11.57 -0.48 11.71
CA LEU A 241 12.79 0.02 12.33
C LEU A 241 13.91 -1.04 12.36
N ASP A 242 13.62 -2.26 11.95
CA ASP A 242 14.56 -3.34 11.66
C ASP A 242 15.32 -3.10 10.34
N TYR A 243 14.71 -2.36 9.41
CA TYR A 243 15.31 -1.99 8.12
C TYR A 243 15.88 -0.58 8.13
N HIS A 244 15.10 0.40 8.61
CA HIS A 244 15.53 1.79 8.74
C HIS A 244 16.35 2.00 10.01
N ARG A 245 17.39 2.83 9.92
CA ARG A 245 18.28 3.18 11.06
C ARG A 245 17.60 4.15 12.04
N GLY A 246 16.34 3.88 12.37
CA GLY A 246 15.54 4.68 13.27
C GLY A 246 14.40 5.42 12.58
N MET A 247 13.63 6.14 13.39
CA MET A 247 12.41 6.82 12.96
C MET A 247 12.69 7.95 11.98
N GLU A 248 13.79 8.64 12.12
CA GLU A 248 14.17 9.74 11.25
C GLU A 248 14.39 9.28 9.79
N GLU A 249 15.15 8.19 9.58
CA GLU A 249 15.34 7.63 8.23
C GLU A 249 14.03 7.13 7.63
N TYR A 250 13.15 6.55 8.46
CA TYR A 250 11.81 6.11 8.02
C TYR A 250 10.93 7.28 7.57
N ILE A 251 10.94 8.39 8.31
CA ILE A 251 10.20 9.61 7.96
C ILE A 251 10.75 10.19 6.65
N ARG A 252 12.07 10.40 6.56
CA ARG A 252 12.73 10.91 5.35
C ARG A 252 12.45 10.06 4.12
N ALA A 253 12.47 8.73 4.26
CA ALA A 253 12.12 7.85 3.17
C ALA A 253 10.70 8.11 2.63
N LYS A 254 9.71 8.35 3.51
CA LYS A 254 8.33 8.65 3.09
C LYS A 254 8.15 10.07 2.56
N GLU A 255 8.89 11.01 3.08
CA GLU A 255 8.93 12.40 2.63
C GLU A 255 9.31 12.53 1.15
N ASN A 256 10.16 11.63 0.63
CA ASN A 256 10.54 11.59 -0.79
C ASN A 256 9.34 11.49 -1.74
N ILE A 257 8.15 11.12 -1.26
CA ILE A 257 6.96 11.08 -2.11
C ILE A 257 6.61 12.46 -2.69
N PHE A 258 6.96 13.55 -2.02
CA PHE A 258 6.66 14.92 -2.48
C PHE A 258 7.90 15.81 -2.67
N LEU A 259 9.09 15.43 -2.18
CA LEU A 259 10.29 16.28 -2.23
C LEU A 259 10.73 16.65 -3.65
N HIS A 260 10.36 15.86 -4.63
CA HIS A 260 10.68 16.07 -6.05
C HIS A 260 9.46 16.51 -6.86
N ALA A 261 8.42 17.03 -6.18
CA ALA A 261 7.17 17.44 -6.82
C ALA A 261 7.39 18.61 -7.79
N LYS A 262 6.74 18.53 -8.94
CA LYS A 262 6.76 19.60 -9.95
C LYS A 262 5.77 20.70 -9.56
N PRO A 263 5.96 21.94 -9.98
CA PRO A 263 4.97 23.00 -9.82
C PRO A 263 3.60 22.57 -10.35
N GLY A 264 2.54 22.82 -9.55
CA GLY A 264 1.18 22.38 -9.86
C GLY A 264 0.81 20.98 -9.32
N SER A 265 1.74 20.27 -8.69
CA SER A 265 1.45 19.05 -7.92
C SER A 265 0.69 19.35 -6.63
N VAL A 266 0.10 18.31 -6.04
CA VAL A 266 -0.67 18.39 -4.78
C VAL A 266 -0.09 17.40 -3.76
N ALA A 267 0.17 17.86 -2.54
CA ALA A 267 0.53 17.05 -1.38
C ALA A 267 -0.66 16.99 -0.40
N VAL A 268 -1.20 15.80 -0.18
CA VAL A 268 -2.33 15.53 0.72
C VAL A 268 -1.81 14.86 1.98
N LEU A 269 -1.92 15.55 3.10
CA LEU A 269 -1.30 15.17 4.37
C LEU A 269 -2.34 15.04 5.48
N ASN A 270 -2.11 14.15 6.43
CA ASN A 270 -2.97 13.96 7.59
C ASN A 270 -2.72 15.08 8.62
N GLY A 271 -3.71 15.95 8.84
CA GLY A 271 -3.59 17.14 9.69
C GLY A 271 -3.58 16.83 11.20
N VAL A 272 -4.09 15.66 11.62
CA VAL A 272 -4.07 15.25 13.04
C VAL A 272 -2.86 14.38 13.40
N ASN A 273 -2.12 13.86 12.43
CA ASN A 273 -0.88 13.13 12.70
C ASN A 273 0.27 14.15 12.86
N PRO A 274 0.94 14.22 14.02
CA PRO A 274 1.93 15.27 14.28
C PRO A 274 3.09 15.27 13.27
N VAL A 275 3.53 14.07 12.84
CA VAL A 275 4.65 13.95 11.91
C VAL A 275 4.26 14.45 10.52
N THR A 276 3.12 14.00 9.98
CA THR A 276 2.68 14.45 8.64
C THR A 276 2.33 15.92 8.61
N LYS A 277 1.81 16.49 9.71
CA LYS A 277 1.54 17.93 9.84
C LYS A 277 2.82 18.75 9.75
N GLU A 278 3.89 18.29 10.40
CA GLU A 278 5.20 18.95 10.35
C GLU A 278 5.82 18.88 8.95
N LEU A 279 5.74 17.71 8.29
CA LEU A 279 6.26 17.50 6.93
C LEU A 279 5.65 18.46 5.89
N GLY A 280 4.47 19.03 6.15
CA GLY A 280 3.88 20.02 5.26
C GLY A 280 4.71 21.28 5.08
N LYS A 281 5.67 21.55 5.99
CA LYS A 281 6.59 22.69 5.88
C LYS A 281 7.72 22.46 4.86
N ASP A 282 8.00 21.19 4.56
CA ASP A 282 9.10 20.76 3.67
C ASP A 282 8.60 20.51 2.24
N VAL A 283 7.30 20.69 1.99
CA VAL A 283 6.71 20.56 0.66
C VAL A 283 7.27 21.65 -0.27
N PRO A 284 7.78 21.30 -1.47
CA PRO A 284 8.41 22.26 -2.38
C PRO A 284 7.47 23.40 -2.81
N THR A 285 8.02 24.58 -2.98
CA THR A 285 7.30 25.75 -3.48
C THR A 285 6.66 25.47 -4.85
N GLY A 286 5.40 25.83 -5.00
CA GLY A 286 4.60 25.57 -6.22
C GLY A 286 3.79 24.27 -6.15
N THR A 287 3.93 23.48 -5.08
CA THR A 287 3.06 22.35 -4.75
C THR A 287 1.97 22.80 -3.79
N GLU A 288 0.72 22.48 -4.09
CA GLU A 288 -0.41 22.76 -3.20
C GLU A 288 -0.41 21.78 -2.02
N VAL A 289 -0.48 22.28 -0.78
CA VAL A 289 -0.62 21.42 0.41
C VAL A 289 -2.08 21.41 0.85
N LYS A 290 -2.66 20.21 0.92
CA LYS A 290 -4.00 19.97 1.46
C LYS A 290 -3.92 19.08 2.68
N TYR A 291 -4.61 19.47 3.75
CA TYR A 291 -4.74 18.62 4.93
C TYR A 291 -6.12 17.98 4.98
N PHE A 292 -6.15 16.67 5.29
CA PHE A 292 -7.36 15.97 5.68
C PHE A 292 -7.30 15.64 7.17
N LEU A 293 -8.45 15.61 7.86
CA LEU A 293 -8.59 15.61 9.30
C LEU A 293 -7.88 16.82 9.92
N ASP A 294 -8.64 17.76 10.46
CA ASP A 294 -8.15 19.10 10.86
C ASP A 294 -7.62 19.91 9.66
N GLY A 295 -8.38 19.92 8.56
CA GLY A 295 -8.02 20.61 7.32
C GLY A 295 -9.20 20.91 6.41
N ILE A 296 -8.94 21.01 5.09
CA ILE A 296 -9.98 21.29 4.07
C ILE A 296 -10.98 20.14 3.94
N ALA A 297 -10.54 18.90 4.15
CA ALA A 297 -11.40 17.72 4.30
C ALA A 297 -11.40 17.29 5.77
N ASP A 298 -12.57 17.15 6.37
CA ASP A 298 -12.71 16.85 7.79
C ASP A 298 -13.96 16.02 8.09
N VAL A 299 -14.11 15.54 9.32
CA VAL A 299 -15.26 14.78 9.79
C VAL A 299 -16.05 15.61 10.78
N LYS A 300 -17.26 16.02 10.42
CA LYS A 300 -18.18 16.83 11.25
C LYS A 300 -19.59 16.25 11.23
N ASP A 301 -20.21 16.17 12.39
CA ASP A 301 -21.62 15.76 12.56
C ASP A 301 -21.98 14.45 11.83
N GLY A 302 -21.05 13.47 11.82
CA GLY A 302 -21.24 12.19 11.15
C GLY A 302 -21.04 12.20 9.63
N TYR A 303 -20.58 13.31 9.07
CA TYR A 303 -20.26 13.44 7.64
C TYR A 303 -18.78 13.73 7.42
N ILE A 304 -18.24 13.19 6.35
CA ILE A 304 -16.99 13.66 5.76
C ILE A 304 -17.33 14.87 4.92
N THR A 305 -16.65 15.99 5.19
CA THR A 305 -16.86 17.28 4.54
C THR A 305 -15.63 17.68 3.72
N TYR A 306 -15.83 18.50 2.69
CA TYR A 306 -14.77 19.20 1.97
C TYR A 306 -15.15 20.68 1.88
N ASP A 307 -14.25 21.58 2.32
CA ASP A 307 -14.51 23.02 2.45
C ASP A 307 -15.82 23.31 3.21
N GLY A 308 -16.05 22.56 4.30
CA GLY A 308 -17.24 22.64 5.15
C GLY A 308 -18.53 22.08 4.55
N LYS A 309 -18.53 21.61 3.30
CA LYS A 309 -19.70 21.01 2.64
C LYS A 309 -19.71 19.51 2.82
N PRO A 310 -20.87 18.88 3.17
CA PRO A 310 -20.96 17.44 3.35
C PRO A 310 -20.84 16.71 2.00
N VAL A 311 -19.90 15.75 1.93
CA VAL A 311 -19.64 14.90 0.75
C VAL A 311 -20.17 13.50 0.96
N LEU A 312 -19.88 12.85 2.12
CA LEU A 312 -20.20 11.47 2.39
C LEU A 312 -20.64 11.30 3.85
N ALA A 313 -21.76 10.63 4.10
CA ALA A 313 -22.14 10.21 5.45
C ALA A 313 -21.21 9.07 5.91
N ALA A 314 -20.63 9.16 7.10
CA ALA A 314 -19.77 8.12 7.65
C ALA A 314 -20.51 6.77 7.82
N SER A 315 -21.84 6.82 8.03
CA SER A 315 -22.70 5.63 8.10
C SER A 315 -22.88 4.89 6.76
N ASP A 316 -22.60 5.55 5.64
CA ASP A 316 -22.68 4.94 4.30
C ASP A 316 -21.42 4.11 3.95
N ILE A 317 -20.37 4.22 4.76
CA ILE A 317 -19.13 3.46 4.56
C ILE A 317 -19.34 2.00 5.00
N LEU A 318 -19.30 1.10 4.04
CA LEU A 318 -19.56 -0.33 4.25
C LEU A 318 -18.46 -1.03 5.07
N ILE A 319 -17.20 -0.65 4.85
CA ILE A 319 -16.07 -1.23 5.57
C ILE A 319 -15.97 -0.70 7.01
N PRO A 320 -15.82 -1.60 8.02
CA PRO A 320 -15.88 -1.20 9.42
C PRO A 320 -14.60 -0.48 9.88
N GLY A 321 -14.74 0.34 10.93
CA GLY A 321 -13.65 0.93 11.68
C GLY A 321 -13.41 2.42 11.36
N ARG A 322 -13.08 3.19 12.41
CA ARG A 322 -12.83 4.63 12.32
C ARG A 322 -11.70 4.97 11.34
N HIS A 323 -10.65 4.14 11.29
CA HIS A 323 -9.55 4.31 10.35
C HIS A 323 -10.00 4.32 8.89
N ASN A 324 -11.13 3.67 8.55
CA ASN A 324 -11.67 3.72 7.20
C ASN A 324 -12.37 5.04 6.90
N ILE A 325 -13.00 5.68 7.90
CA ILE A 325 -13.49 7.06 7.75
C ILE A 325 -12.31 7.99 7.45
N GLU A 326 -11.19 7.83 8.15
CA GLU A 326 -9.95 8.59 7.92
C GLU A 326 -9.39 8.35 6.51
N ASN A 327 -9.35 7.09 6.04
CA ASN A 327 -8.95 6.74 4.67
C ASN A 327 -9.84 7.43 3.62
N TYR A 328 -11.17 7.39 3.80
CA TYR A 328 -12.11 8.08 2.90
C TYR A 328 -11.94 9.60 2.93
N THR A 329 -11.64 10.20 4.09
CA THR A 329 -11.37 11.63 4.20
C THR A 329 -10.14 12.02 3.38
N GLY A 330 -9.07 11.20 3.43
CA GLY A 330 -7.88 11.37 2.58
C GLY A 330 -8.18 11.21 1.09
N VAL A 331 -9.00 10.21 0.71
CA VAL A 331 -9.43 9.98 -0.67
C VAL A 331 -10.24 11.17 -1.22
N ILE A 332 -11.21 11.66 -0.46
CA ILE A 332 -12.01 12.84 -0.82
C ILE A 332 -11.12 14.05 -0.99
N CYS A 333 -10.17 14.27 -0.06
CA CYS A 333 -9.21 15.36 -0.13
C CYS A 333 -8.37 15.33 -1.42
N ALA A 334 -7.91 14.13 -1.81
CA ALA A 334 -7.07 13.92 -2.98
C ALA A 334 -7.84 14.03 -4.32
N LEU A 335 -9.07 13.53 -4.36
CA LEU A 335 -9.84 13.39 -5.58
C LEU A 335 -10.85 14.51 -5.83
N HIS A 336 -10.98 15.46 -4.90
CA HIS A 336 -11.92 16.58 -5.08
C HIS A 336 -11.63 17.38 -6.36
N GLY A 337 -12.65 17.51 -7.20
CA GLY A 337 -12.53 18.13 -8.53
C GLY A 337 -12.08 17.18 -9.65
N LEU A 338 -11.64 15.94 -9.32
CA LEU A 338 -11.36 14.88 -10.28
C LEU A 338 -12.52 13.89 -10.37
N VAL A 339 -13.15 13.58 -9.25
CA VAL A 339 -14.24 12.60 -9.15
C VAL A 339 -15.45 13.27 -8.53
N SER A 340 -16.64 12.90 -8.98
CA SER A 340 -17.91 13.41 -8.45
C SER A 340 -18.18 12.86 -7.02
N ASP A 341 -18.86 13.64 -6.19
CA ASP A 341 -19.31 13.20 -4.87
C ASP A 341 -20.24 11.97 -4.96
N GLU A 342 -21.00 11.84 -6.04
CA GLU A 342 -21.88 10.70 -6.28
C GLU A 342 -21.09 9.41 -6.45
N THR A 343 -20.01 9.45 -7.23
CA THR A 343 -19.09 8.31 -7.41
C THR A 343 -18.49 7.90 -6.07
N VAL A 344 -18.02 8.85 -5.26
CA VAL A 344 -17.47 8.54 -3.93
C VAL A 344 -18.54 7.87 -3.04
N ARG A 345 -19.78 8.37 -3.02
CA ARG A 345 -20.89 7.75 -2.25
C ARG A 345 -21.23 6.36 -2.76
N LYS A 346 -21.23 6.14 -4.07
CA LYS A 346 -21.46 4.82 -4.67
C LYS A 346 -20.39 3.82 -4.22
N ILE A 347 -19.11 4.21 -4.29
CA ILE A 347 -18.01 3.36 -3.86
C ILE A 347 -18.08 3.10 -2.35
N ALA A 348 -18.41 4.08 -1.53
CA ALA A 348 -18.54 3.91 -0.08
C ALA A 348 -19.59 2.84 0.30
N LYS A 349 -20.70 2.78 -0.43
CA LYS A 349 -21.81 1.83 -0.21
C LYS A 349 -21.55 0.44 -0.77
N THR A 350 -20.59 0.28 -1.69
CA THR A 350 -20.36 -0.98 -2.42
C THR A 350 -18.99 -1.59 -2.16
N PHE A 351 -18.01 -0.81 -1.71
CA PHE A 351 -16.67 -1.31 -1.43
C PHE A 351 -16.64 -2.13 -0.14
N GLY A 352 -16.54 -3.46 -0.28
CA GLY A 352 -16.53 -4.41 0.84
C GLY A 352 -15.16 -4.60 1.51
N GLY A 353 -14.13 -3.89 1.10
CA GLY A 353 -12.77 -3.99 1.64
C GLY A 353 -11.73 -4.38 0.58
N VAL A 354 -10.47 -4.38 0.99
CA VAL A 354 -9.37 -4.90 0.18
C VAL A 354 -9.42 -6.42 0.23
N GLU A 355 -9.22 -7.07 -0.89
CA GLU A 355 -9.24 -8.53 -0.97
C GLU A 355 -8.33 -9.17 0.09
N HIS A 356 -8.85 -10.15 0.80
CA HIS A 356 -8.22 -10.84 1.93
C HIS A 356 -7.88 -9.99 3.17
N ARG A 357 -8.33 -8.73 3.25
CA ARG A 357 -8.11 -7.84 4.40
C ARG A 357 -9.44 -7.26 4.89
N ILE A 358 -10.04 -7.89 5.88
CA ILE A 358 -11.38 -7.55 6.41
C ILE A 358 -12.37 -7.32 5.25
N GLU A 359 -12.27 -8.18 4.23
CA GLU A 359 -13.10 -8.15 3.03
C GLU A 359 -14.49 -8.71 3.35
N LEU A 360 -15.54 -7.91 3.20
CA LEU A 360 -16.91 -8.43 3.29
C LEU A 360 -17.20 -9.31 2.07
N VAL A 361 -17.27 -10.61 2.28
CA VAL A 361 -17.57 -11.60 1.23
C VAL A 361 -19.05 -11.66 0.93
N ARG A 362 -19.86 -11.78 1.99
CA ARG A 362 -21.31 -11.97 1.87
C ARG A 362 -22.04 -11.57 3.15
N THR A 363 -23.28 -11.12 2.99
CA THR A 363 -24.27 -11.08 4.07
C THR A 363 -25.34 -12.13 3.75
N LEU A 364 -25.57 -13.08 4.65
CA LEU A 364 -26.55 -14.15 4.49
C LEU A 364 -27.37 -14.29 5.79
N ASP A 365 -28.68 -14.26 5.70
CA ASP A 365 -29.59 -14.40 6.85
C ASP A 365 -29.27 -13.46 8.02
N GLY A 366 -28.81 -12.24 7.70
CA GLY A 366 -28.41 -11.25 8.69
C GLY A 366 -27.01 -11.48 9.29
N VAL A 367 -26.27 -12.51 8.88
CA VAL A 367 -24.88 -12.78 9.28
C VAL A 367 -23.92 -12.22 8.24
N LYS A 368 -22.90 -11.48 8.68
CA LYS A 368 -21.84 -10.93 7.81
C LYS A 368 -20.61 -11.82 7.86
N TYR A 369 -20.09 -12.20 6.70
CA TYR A 369 -18.89 -13.05 6.55
C TYR A 369 -17.75 -12.24 6.01
N TYR A 370 -16.65 -12.14 6.78
CA TYR A 370 -15.44 -11.38 6.41
C TYR A 370 -14.24 -12.29 6.19
N ASN A 371 -13.49 -11.99 5.14
CA ASN A 371 -12.22 -12.65 4.83
C ASN A 371 -11.05 -11.72 5.22
N SER A 372 -10.26 -12.12 6.19
CA SER A 372 -9.00 -11.48 6.55
C SER A 372 -7.85 -12.51 6.57
N SER A 373 -7.79 -13.34 5.53
CA SER A 373 -6.80 -14.41 5.40
C SER A 373 -5.35 -13.92 5.42
N ILE A 374 -5.11 -12.64 5.13
CA ILE A 374 -3.79 -11.99 5.22
C ILE A 374 -3.27 -11.87 6.66
N ASP A 375 -4.11 -12.03 7.68
CA ASP A 375 -3.76 -11.90 9.10
C ASP A 375 -2.94 -13.10 9.58
N SER A 376 -1.68 -13.15 9.16
CA SER A 376 -0.78 -14.27 9.40
C SER A 376 0.07 -14.13 10.69
N SER A 377 -0.42 -13.34 11.66
CA SER A 377 0.19 -13.17 12.99
C SER A 377 -0.84 -12.75 14.04
N PRO A 378 -0.59 -13.03 15.35
CA PRO A 378 -1.43 -12.60 16.46
C PRO A 378 -1.74 -11.10 16.46
N THR A 379 -0.75 -10.26 16.18
CA THR A 379 -0.91 -8.79 16.14
C THR A 379 -1.89 -8.34 15.06
N ARG A 380 -1.85 -8.95 13.86
CA ARG A 380 -2.78 -8.62 12.77
C ARG A 380 -4.20 -9.04 13.10
N THR A 381 -4.39 -10.24 13.65
CA THR A 381 -5.72 -10.71 14.10
C THR A 381 -6.26 -9.82 15.21
N THR A 382 -5.43 -9.37 16.16
CA THR A 382 -5.84 -8.39 17.17
C THR A 382 -6.34 -7.10 16.54
N ALA A 383 -5.64 -6.58 15.56
CA ALA A 383 -6.06 -5.37 14.83
C ALA A 383 -7.40 -5.58 14.09
N ALA A 384 -7.57 -6.74 13.44
CA ALA A 384 -8.82 -7.10 12.76
C ALA A 384 -10.00 -7.18 13.74
N LEU A 385 -9.84 -7.86 14.88
CA LEU A 385 -10.86 -7.96 15.92
C LEU A 385 -11.28 -6.58 16.46
N ASN A 386 -10.32 -5.68 16.64
CA ASN A 386 -10.57 -4.32 17.12
C ASN A 386 -11.29 -3.42 16.11
N SER A 387 -11.34 -3.80 14.83
CA SER A 387 -12.07 -3.07 13.80
C SER A 387 -13.60 -3.23 13.91
N PHE A 388 -14.07 -4.21 14.70
CA PHE A 388 -15.50 -4.45 14.87
C PHE A 388 -16.02 -3.85 16.18
N PRO A 389 -17.22 -3.21 16.15
CA PRO A 389 -17.79 -2.61 17.33
C PRO A 389 -18.26 -3.64 18.37
N GLY A 390 -18.63 -4.86 17.93
CA GLY A 390 -19.15 -5.96 18.75
C GLY A 390 -18.23 -7.17 18.75
N LYS A 391 -18.68 -8.22 19.46
CA LYS A 391 -18.00 -9.52 19.46
C LYS A 391 -18.25 -10.26 18.13
N VAL A 392 -17.23 -10.97 17.66
CA VAL A 392 -17.26 -11.73 16.40
C VAL A 392 -17.05 -13.22 16.62
N ILE A 393 -17.46 -14.04 15.68
CA ILE A 393 -17.06 -15.46 15.58
C ILE A 393 -15.82 -15.48 14.70
N VAL A 394 -14.67 -15.88 15.27
CA VAL A 394 -13.39 -15.83 14.56
C VAL A 394 -12.86 -17.23 14.27
N ILE A 395 -12.39 -17.45 13.05
CA ILE A 395 -11.70 -18.67 12.64
C ILE A 395 -10.21 -18.41 12.71
N CYS A 396 -9.49 -19.13 13.60
CA CYS A 396 -8.06 -19.00 13.87
C CYS A 396 -7.33 -20.33 13.68
N GLY A 397 -6.06 -20.22 13.26
CA GLY A 397 -5.15 -21.36 13.14
C GLY A 397 -4.52 -21.50 11.76
N GLY A 398 -3.57 -22.39 11.63
CA GLY A 398 -2.79 -22.60 10.44
C GLY A 398 -1.34 -23.03 10.75
N TYR A 399 -0.40 -22.69 9.86
CA TYR A 399 1.02 -23.05 9.97
C TYR A 399 1.71 -22.30 11.11
N ASP A 400 2.53 -23.05 11.88
CA ASP A 400 3.28 -22.53 13.01
C ASP A 400 4.57 -21.83 12.57
N LYS A 401 4.61 -20.51 12.77
CA LYS A 401 5.82 -19.68 12.59
C LYS A 401 6.65 -19.55 13.87
N HIS A 402 6.34 -20.30 14.91
CA HIS A 402 6.95 -20.22 16.24
C HIS A 402 6.80 -18.82 16.89
N ILE A 403 5.70 -18.13 16.61
CA ILE A 403 5.34 -16.86 17.23
C ILE A 403 4.47 -17.16 18.45
N PRO A 404 4.68 -16.49 19.61
CA PRO A 404 3.87 -16.69 20.81
C PRO A 404 2.41 -16.23 20.59
N PHE A 405 1.44 -17.01 21.10
CA PHE A 405 0.02 -16.72 21.00
C PHE A 405 -0.59 -16.07 22.24
N GLU A 406 0.16 -15.98 23.34
CA GLU A 406 -0.28 -15.35 24.59
C GLU A 406 -0.79 -13.91 24.40
N PRO A 407 -0.18 -13.06 23.53
CA PRO A 407 -0.70 -11.71 23.27
C PRO A 407 -2.08 -11.68 22.61
N LEU A 408 -2.50 -12.78 21.96
CA LEU A 408 -3.82 -12.90 21.31
C LEU A 408 -4.93 -13.26 22.29
N ALA A 409 -4.60 -13.86 23.44
CA ALA A 409 -5.58 -14.39 24.38
C ALA A 409 -6.52 -13.30 24.92
N LYS A 410 -6.00 -12.16 25.36
CA LYS A 410 -6.81 -11.03 25.84
C LYS A 410 -7.76 -10.50 24.76
N PRO A 411 -7.31 -10.17 23.54
CA PRO A 411 -8.19 -9.76 22.44
C PRO A 411 -9.29 -10.78 22.11
N LEU A 412 -8.98 -12.07 22.13
CA LEU A 412 -10.00 -13.11 21.90
C LEU A 412 -11.06 -13.13 23.01
N CYS A 413 -10.68 -13.02 24.29
CA CYS A 413 -11.64 -12.94 25.39
C CYS A 413 -12.55 -11.71 25.29
N GLU A 414 -12.01 -10.57 24.90
CA GLU A 414 -12.75 -9.31 24.85
C GLU A 414 -13.62 -9.18 23.58
N LYS A 415 -13.14 -9.68 22.44
CA LYS A 415 -13.71 -9.41 21.12
C LYS A 415 -14.30 -10.63 20.41
N ALA A 416 -14.07 -11.85 20.90
CA ALA A 416 -14.71 -13.01 20.31
C ALA A 416 -15.96 -13.43 21.10
N LYS A 417 -17.01 -13.79 20.37
CA LYS A 417 -18.19 -14.54 20.85
C LYS A 417 -17.86 -16.02 20.83
N ALA A 418 -17.22 -16.47 19.75
CA ALA A 418 -16.71 -17.83 19.60
C ALA A 418 -15.39 -17.83 18.82
N VAL A 419 -14.56 -18.81 19.10
CA VAL A 419 -13.28 -19.06 18.42
C VAL A 419 -13.32 -20.46 17.82
N VAL A 420 -13.27 -20.55 16.50
CA VAL A 420 -13.16 -21.81 15.78
C VAL A 420 -11.70 -22.03 15.43
N LEU A 421 -11.10 -23.06 15.98
CA LEU A 421 -9.69 -23.37 15.85
C LEU A 421 -9.46 -24.45 14.81
N THR A 422 -8.50 -24.20 13.89
CA THR A 422 -8.18 -25.11 12.78
C THR A 422 -6.67 -25.20 12.54
N GLY A 423 -6.24 -26.20 11.77
CA GLY A 423 -4.85 -26.38 11.36
C GLY A 423 -3.87 -26.70 12.49
N ALA A 424 -2.56 -26.65 12.17
CA ALA A 424 -1.50 -27.16 13.04
C ALA A 424 -1.35 -26.41 14.39
N THR A 425 -1.79 -25.16 14.47
CA THR A 425 -1.64 -24.32 15.67
C THR A 425 -2.88 -24.29 16.58
N ALA A 426 -3.95 -25.00 16.25
CA ALA A 426 -5.20 -25.01 17.03
C ALA A 426 -4.96 -25.24 18.53
N GLY A 427 -4.22 -26.29 18.89
CA GLY A 427 -3.91 -26.61 20.29
C GLY A 427 -3.09 -25.54 21.01
N LYS A 428 -2.15 -24.86 20.32
CA LYS A 428 -1.35 -23.78 20.91
C LYS A 428 -2.19 -22.53 21.19
N ILE A 429 -3.06 -22.16 20.25
CA ILE A 429 -3.98 -21.01 20.44
C ILE A 429 -4.96 -21.31 21.58
N LYS A 430 -5.51 -22.56 21.62
CA LYS A 430 -6.37 -22.99 22.72
C LYS A 430 -5.66 -22.89 24.07
N ALA A 431 -4.45 -23.43 24.17
CA ALA A 431 -3.65 -23.39 25.41
C ALA A 431 -3.40 -21.93 25.86
N ALA A 432 -2.96 -21.06 24.95
CA ALA A 432 -2.75 -19.65 25.26
C ALA A 432 -4.04 -18.96 25.76
N LEU A 433 -5.18 -19.22 25.09
CA LEU A 433 -6.47 -18.64 25.45
C LEU A 433 -6.96 -19.13 26.83
N THR A 434 -6.93 -20.46 27.08
CA THR A 434 -7.45 -21.04 28.31
C THR A 434 -6.53 -20.79 29.52
N SER A 435 -5.24 -20.52 29.30
CA SER A 435 -4.30 -20.13 30.35
C SER A 435 -4.34 -18.63 30.69
N TYR A 436 -5.07 -17.83 29.93
CA TYR A 436 -5.17 -16.39 30.20
C TYR A 436 -6.02 -16.15 31.46
N PRO A 437 -5.56 -15.36 32.46
CA PRO A 437 -6.30 -15.14 33.71
C PRO A 437 -7.70 -14.55 33.55
N GLY A 438 -7.96 -13.87 32.44
CA GLY A 438 -9.27 -13.29 32.10
C GLY A 438 -10.18 -14.22 31.31
N TYR A 439 -9.77 -15.46 31.02
CA TYR A 439 -10.60 -16.42 30.32
C TYR A 439 -11.66 -17.02 31.25
N THR A 440 -12.89 -17.05 30.81
CA THR A 440 -13.98 -17.76 31.50
C THR A 440 -14.44 -18.93 30.62
N PRO A 441 -14.54 -20.16 31.14
CA PRO A 441 -15.00 -21.31 30.37
C PRO A 441 -16.34 -21.01 29.64
N GLY A 442 -16.34 -21.23 28.31
CA GLY A 442 -17.49 -20.95 27.45
C GLY A 442 -17.63 -19.49 26.99
N SER A 443 -16.72 -18.58 27.38
CA SER A 443 -16.73 -17.17 26.92
C SER A 443 -15.32 -16.66 26.65
N PRO A 444 -14.84 -16.69 25.41
CA PRO A 444 -15.53 -17.15 24.18
C PRO A 444 -15.77 -18.67 24.15
N GLU A 445 -16.79 -19.08 23.41
CA GLU A 445 -17.00 -20.49 23.05
C GLU A 445 -15.86 -20.97 22.16
N ILE A 446 -15.31 -22.19 22.41
CA ILE A 446 -14.21 -22.74 21.62
C ILE A 446 -14.72 -23.98 20.90
N ALA A 447 -14.62 -23.98 19.56
CA ALA A 447 -14.82 -25.14 18.70
C ALA A 447 -13.47 -25.51 18.03
N GLU A 448 -13.20 -26.79 17.92
CA GLU A 448 -11.98 -27.31 17.25
C GLU A 448 -12.38 -28.15 16.05
N GLU A 449 -11.95 -27.74 14.87
CA GLU A 449 -12.16 -28.44 13.61
C GLU A 449 -10.84 -28.43 12.79
N PRO A 450 -10.12 -29.54 12.74
CA PRO A 450 -8.86 -29.63 12.02
C PRO A 450 -8.98 -29.33 10.52
N ASP A 451 -10.11 -29.73 9.92
CA ASP A 451 -10.41 -29.48 8.52
C ASP A 451 -10.91 -28.04 8.31
N PHE A 452 -10.30 -27.32 7.37
CA PHE A 452 -10.62 -25.92 7.12
C PHE A 452 -12.07 -25.68 6.69
N GLU A 453 -12.61 -26.54 5.83
CA GLU A 453 -13.98 -26.41 5.34
C GLU A 453 -14.99 -26.64 6.47
N LYS A 454 -14.76 -27.68 7.27
CA LYS A 454 -15.59 -27.95 8.46
C LYS A 454 -15.49 -26.82 9.49
N ALA A 455 -14.31 -26.20 9.66
CA ALA A 455 -14.16 -25.04 10.53
C ALA A 455 -15.02 -23.85 10.05
N VAL A 456 -15.09 -23.61 8.75
CA VAL A 456 -15.97 -22.56 8.19
C VAL A 456 -17.45 -22.91 8.41
N LEU A 457 -17.84 -24.19 8.24
CA LEU A 457 -19.21 -24.66 8.50
C LEU A 457 -19.56 -24.59 10.00
N ALA A 458 -18.62 -24.93 10.88
CA ALA A 458 -18.79 -24.79 12.33
C ALA A 458 -19.02 -23.32 12.72
N ALA A 459 -18.24 -22.40 12.18
CA ALA A 459 -18.45 -20.96 12.39
C ALA A 459 -19.83 -20.48 11.91
N LYS A 460 -20.30 -21.00 10.75
CA LYS A 460 -21.68 -20.76 10.28
C LYS A 460 -22.72 -21.26 11.26
N SER A 461 -22.58 -22.46 11.81
CA SER A 461 -23.55 -23.07 12.71
C SER A 461 -23.67 -22.34 14.06
N LEU A 462 -22.60 -21.68 14.51
CA LEU A 462 -22.57 -20.86 15.73
C LEU A 462 -23.18 -19.46 15.53
N ALA A 463 -23.31 -19.02 14.27
CA ALA A 463 -23.75 -17.67 13.94
C ALA A 463 -25.28 -17.55 14.00
N LYS A 464 -25.74 -16.38 14.48
CA LYS A 464 -27.14 -15.98 14.51
C LYS A 464 -27.33 -14.67 13.76
N PRO A 465 -28.52 -14.33 13.27
CA PRO A 465 -28.80 -13.03 12.65
C PRO A 465 -28.26 -11.87 13.51
N GLY A 466 -27.49 -10.98 12.89
CA GLY A 466 -26.77 -9.88 13.54
C GLY A 466 -25.31 -10.17 13.88
N ASP A 467 -24.88 -11.44 13.84
CA ASP A 467 -23.50 -11.80 14.09
C ASP A 467 -22.55 -11.51 12.90
N THR A 468 -21.28 -11.44 13.23
CA THR A 468 -20.19 -11.36 12.27
C THR A 468 -19.30 -12.60 12.39
N VAL A 469 -19.03 -13.27 11.28
CA VAL A 469 -18.02 -14.34 11.15
C VAL A 469 -16.81 -13.78 10.41
N ILE A 470 -15.61 -14.00 10.94
CA ILE A 470 -14.38 -13.55 10.30
C ILE A 470 -13.34 -14.68 10.24
N LEU A 471 -12.77 -14.89 9.04
CA LEU A 471 -11.51 -15.62 8.90
C LEU A 471 -10.36 -14.66 9.23
N SER A 472 -9.73 -14.80 10.39
CA SER A 472 -8.54 -14.05 10.80
C SER A 472 -7.58 -14.99 11.52
N PRO A 473 -6.72 -15.70 10.75
CA PRO A 473 -6.09 -16.93 11.18
C PRO A 473 -5.04 -16.79 12.26
N ALA A 474 -4.43 -15.64 12.46
CA ALA A 474 -3.25 -15.41 13.29
C ALA A 474 -1.99 -16.22 12.88
N CYS A 475 -2.06 -16.97 11.80
CA CYS A 475 -1.08 -17.93 11.33
C CYS A 475 -0.89 -17.85 9.82
N ALA A 476 0.29 -18.28 9.33
CA ALA A 476 0.47 -18.54 7.90
C ALA A 476 -0.44 -19.69 7.45
N SER A 477 -0.46 -19.96 6.15
CA SER A 477 -1.37 -20.94 5.53
C SER A 477 -0.67 -22.24 5.07
N PHE A 478 0.65 -22.31 5.25
CA PHE A 478 1.50 -23.32 4.59
C PHE A 478 1.28 -24.77 5.07
N ASP A 479 0.48 -24.99 6.09
CA ASP A 479 0.05 -26.32 6.54
C ASP A 479 -1.03 -26.94 5.64
N ALA A 480 -1.87 -26.11 4.99
CA ALA A 480 -2.98 -26.58 4.16
C ALA A 480 -3.09 -25.87 2.80
N PHE A 481 -2.44 -24.71 2.62
CA PHE A 481 -2.54 -23.89 1.42
C PHE A 481 -1.18 -23.28 1.03
N PRO A 482 -0.89 -23.13 -0.29
CA PRO A 482 0.38 -22.55 -0.77
C PRO A 482 0.65 -21.13 -0.29
N ASN A 483 -0.42 -20.33 -0.08
CA ASN A 483 -0.35 -18.96 0.39
C ASN A 483 -1.69 -18.52 1.00
N PHE A 484 -1.70 -17.32 1.59
CA PHE A 484 -2.90 -16.75 2.23
C PHE A 484 -4.02 -16.43 1.21
N GLU A 485 -3.67 -16.15 -0.05
CA GLU A 485 -4.64 -15.84 -1.11
C GLU A 485 -5.47 -17.08 -1.44
N VAL A 486 -4.81 -18.23 -1.63
CA VAL A 486 -5.51 -19.49 -1.89
C VAL A 486 -6.42 -19.87 -0.71
N ARG A 487 -5.96 -19.71 0.54
CA ARG A 487 -6.79 -19.91 1.74
C ARG A 487 -8.00 -18.96 1.75
N GLY A 488 -7.78 -17.70 1.47
CA GLY A 488 -8.85 -16.68 1.44
C GLY A 488 -9.85 -16.94 0.31
N ASN A 489 -9.39 -17.34 -0.87
CA ASN A 489 -10.26 -17.73 -1.98
C ASN A 489 -11.08 -19.00 -1.67
N ARG A 490 -10.49 -19.98 -0.97
CA ARG A 490 -11.25 -21.14 -0.51
C ARG A 490 -12.36 -20.75 0.48
N PHE A 491 -12.05 -19.86 1.44
CA PHE A 491 -13.07 -19.31 2.34
C PHE A 491 -14.21 -18.63 1.57
N LYS A 492 -13.88 -17.75 0.61
CA LYS A 492 -14.87 -17.07 -0.23
C LYS A 492 -15.74 -18.07 -1.00
N SER A 493 -15.12 -19.11 -1.58
CA SER A 493 -15.85 -20.16 -2.29
C SER A 493 -16.85 -20.90 -1.41
N ILE A 494 -16.45 -21.28 -0.17
CA ILE A 494 -17.32 -21.96 0.78
C ILE A 494 -18.48 -21.05 1.19
N VAL A 495 -18.18 -19.80 1.58
CA VAL A 495 -19.19 -18.83 2.03
C VAL A 495 -20.19 -18.49 0.92
N ASN A 496 -19.74 -18.37 -0.34
CA ASN A 496 -20.63 -18.11 -1.46
C ASN A 496 -21.49 -19.33 -1.83
N GLY A 497 -21.10 -20.52 -1.42
CA GLY A 497 -21.87 -21.78 -1.60
C GLY A 497 -22.91 -22.06 -0.53
N PHE A 498 -23.05 -21.22 0.50
CA PHE A 498 -24.02 -21.39 1.59
C PHE A 498 -25.48 -21.28 1.17
#